data_9d595cf3e8ea2dc2f2a62951fb13ac00
#
_entry.id   9d595cf3e8ea2dc2f2a62951fb13ac00
#
_cell.length_a   1.000
_cell.length_b   1.000
_cell.length_c   1.000
_cell.angle_alpha   90.00
_cell.angle_beta   90.00
_cell.angle_gamma   90.00
#
_symmetry.space_group_name_H-M   'P 1'
#
loop_
_entity.id
_entity.type
_entity.pdbx_description
1 polymer ?
#
loop_
_entity_poly.entity_id
_entity_poly.type
_entity_poly.pdbx_seq_one_letter_code
_entity_poly.pdbx_strand_id
1 'polypeptide(L)'
;MVEKGTKVLKEGFAKMTKGGVIMDVVNAEQASIAEDAGAVAVMALEKVPADIRAAGGVARMADPTIVEEVVDAVSIPVMAKARIGHIAEAQILETLGVDMIDESEVLTPADEEYHINKKEFTIPFVCG
;
A
#
# COMPACT_ATOMS: atom_id res chain seq x y z
N MET A 1 -1.31 -0.53 -25.50
CA MET A 1 -0.13 0.14 -24.89
C MET A 1 -0.56 0.74 -23.57
N VAL A 2 0.11 0.37 -22.50
CA VAL A 2 -0.22 0.86 -21.16
C VAL A 2 0.45 2.22 -20.95
N GLU A 3 -0.35 3.24 -20.70
CA GLU A 3 0.15 4.55 -20.29
C GLU A 3 0.78 4.45 -18.91
N LYS A 4 2.05 4.79 -18.83
CA LYS A 4 2.77 4.70 -17.56
C LYS A 4 2.55 5.97 -16.73
N GLY A 5 2.07 5.79 -15.50
CA GLY A 5 2.18 6.73 -14.39
C GLY A 5 2.03 8.22 -14.69
N THR A 6 1.12 8.59 -15.57
CA THR A 6 0.88 10.02 -15.84
C THR A 6 0.34 10.71 -14.59
N LYS A 7 0.57 12.02 -14.49
CA LYS A 7 0.01 12.84 -13.41
C LYS A 7 -1.51 12.69 -13.32
N VAL A 8 -2.20 12.68 -14.45
CA VAL A 8 -3.66 12.53 -14.52
C VAL A 8 -4.12 11.20 -13.95
N LEU A 9 -3.46 10.10 -14.31
CA LEU A 9 -3.79 8.77 -13.81
C LEU A 9 -3.58 8.67 -12.28
N LYS A 10 -2.46 9.18 -11.80
CA LYS A 10 -2.12 9.16 -10.36
C LYS A 10 -3.11 10.03 -9.55
N GLU A 11 -3.45 11.20 -10.03
CA GLU A 11 -4.44 12.07 -9.38
C GLU A 11 -5.84 11.44 -9.39
N GLY A 12 -6.19 10.71 -10.44
CA GLY A 12 -7.46 9.98 -10.53
C GLY A 12 -7.62 8.94 -9.42
N PHE A 13 -6.58 8.16 -9.16
CA PHE A 13 -6.58 7.20 -8.05
C PHE A 13 -6.75 7.90 -6.70
N ALA A 14 -6.03 8.99 -6.47
CA ALA A 14 -6.15 9.74 -5.22
C ALA A 14 -7.58 10.27 -5.01
N LYS A 15 -8.23 10.75 -6.05
CA LYS A 15 -9.61 11.26 -5.99
C LYS A 15 -10.64 10.17 -5.67
N MET A 16 -10.40 8.93 -6.09
CA MET A 16 -11.30 7.81 -5.80
C MET A 16 -11.41 7.50 -4.31
N THR A 17 -10.40 7.83 -3.53
CA THR A 17 -10.38 7.57 -2.08
C THR A 17 -10.91 8.72 -1.24
N LYS A 18 -11.18 9.87 -1.86
CA LYS A 18 -11.62 11.08 -1.16
C LYS A 18 -12.94 10.88 -0.45
N GLY A 19 -12.97 11.19 0.83
CA GLY A 19 -14.17 11.13 1.67
C GLY A 19 -14.56 9.72 2.10
N GLY A 20 -13.78 8.71 1.73
CA GLY A 20 -14.02 7.33 2.13
C GLY A 20 -13.09 6.85 3.24
N VAL A 21 -13.29 5.60 3.65
CA VAL A 21 -12.46 4.95 4.67
C VAL A 21 -11.53 3.96 4.00
N ILE A 22 -10.25 4.02 4.35
CA ILE A 22 -9.22 3.04 3.97
C ILE A 22 -8.97 2.16 5.20
N MET A 23 -9.15 0.86 5.05
CA MET A 23 -9.00 -0.09 6.16
C MET A 23 -7.68 -0.84 6.07
N ASP A 24 -6.95 -0.87 7.18
CA ASP A 24 -5.74 -1.67 7.32
C ASP A 24 -6.12 -3.15 7.46
N VAL A 25 -5.52 -4.01 6.66
CA VAL A 25 -5.79 -5.44 6.65
C VAL A 25 -4.49 -6.23 6.61
N VAL A 26 -4.49 -7.42 7.20
CA VAL A 26 -3.31 -8.29 7.24
C VAL A 26 -3.49 -9.60 6.47
N ASN A 27 -4.69 -9.85 5.94
CA ASN A 27 -4.99 -11.03 5.12
C ASN A 27 -6.21 -10.79 4.21
N ALA A 28 -6.46 -11.75 3.32
CA ALA A 28 -7.57 -11.68 2.37
C ALA A 28 -8.96 -11.69 3.03
N GLU A 29 -9.11 -12.42 4.12
CA GLU A 29 -10.38 -12.48 4.87
C GLU A 29 -10.75 -11.10 5.42
N GLN A 30 -9.80 -10.43 6.06
CA GLN A 30 -10.01 -9.06 6.55
C GLN A 30 -10.31 -8.09 5.42
N ALA A 31 -9.64 -8.24 4.28
CA ALA A 31 -9.88 -7.40 3.11
C ALA A 31 -11.32 -7.55 2.60
N SER A 32 -11.83 -8.78 2.51
CA SER A 32 -13.22 -9.04 2.10
C SER A 32 -14.22 -8.44 3.09
N ILE A 33 -13.97 -8.56 4.37
CA ILE A 33 -14.81 -7.96 5.43
C ILE A 33 -14.83 -6.43 5.29
N ALA A 34 -13.67 -5.82 5.05
CA ALA A 34 -13.56 -4.37 4.88
C ALA A 34 -14.34 -3.89 3.65
N GLU A 35 -14.25 -4.61 2.53
CA GLU A 35 -15.00 -4.28 1.31
C GLU A 35 -16.51 -4.38 1.56
N ASP A 36 -16.97 -5.46 2.19
CA ASP A 36 -18.38 -5.67 2.53
C ASP A 36 -18.90 -4.59 3.49
N ALA A 37 -18.05 -4.06 4.36
CA ALA A 37 -18.39 -2.98 5.29
C ALA A 37 -18.41 -1.59 4.63
N GLY A 38 -18.01 -1.47 3.35
CA GLY A 38 -18.05 -0.24 2.60
C GLY A 38 -16.75 0.56 2.54
N ALA A 39 -15.62 -0.03 2.86
CA ALA A 39 -14.33 0.62 2.66
C ALA A 39 -14.11 0.97 1.19
N VAL A 40 -13.49 2.11 0.91
CA VAL A 40 -13.18 2.54 -0.47
C VAL A 40 -11.85 1.99 -0.97
N ALA A 41 -11.00 1.55 -0.06
CA ALA A 41 -9.72 0.90 -0.34
C ALA A 41 -9.28 0.11 0.89
N VAL A 42 -8.35 -0.81 0.69
CA VAL A 42 -7.68 -1.53 1.78
C VAL A 42 -6.18 -1.29 1.72
N MET A 43 -5.54 -1.31 2.88
CA MET A 43 -4.09 -1.19 3.03
C MET A 43 -3.53 -2.53 3.52
N ALA A 44 -2.78 -3.22 2.67
CA ALA A 44 -2.14 -4.48 3.04
C ALA A 44 -0.89 -4.23 3.88
N LEU A 45 -0.88 -4.76 5.10
CA LEU A 45 0.19 -4.59 6.07
C LEU A 45 0.70 -5.95 6.56
N GLU A 46 1.95 -6.00 6.99
CA GLU A 46 2.47 -7.14 7.75
C GLU A 46 1.77 -7.25 9.11
N LYS A 47 1.66 -6.11 9.79
CA LYS A 47 0.97 -5.96 11.09
C LYS A 47 0.32 -4.59 11.15
N VAL A 48 -0.80 -4.49 11.84
CA VAL A 48 -1.41 -3.17 12.10
C VAL A 48 -0.52 -2.34 13.04
N PRO A 49 -0.57 -1.00 12.97
CA PRO A 49 0.33 -0.14 13.75
C PRO A 49 0.35 -0.42 15.26
N ALA A 50 -0.78 -0.77 15.84
CA ALA A 50 -0.86 -1.10 17.27
C ALA A 50 -0.03 -2.34 17.62
N ASP A 51 -0.06 -3.38 16.77
CA ASP A 51 0.70 -4.61 16.96
C ASP A 51 2.19 -4.38 16.75
N ILE A 52 2.57 -3.51 15.82
CA ILE A 52 3.97 -3.10 15.61
C ILE A 52 4.52 -2.45 16.86
N ARG A 53 3.79 -1.54 17.47
CA ARG A 53 4.20 -0.86 18.70
C ARG A 53 4.30 -1.83 19.87
N ALA A 54 3.39 -2.78 19.99
CA ALA A 54 3.37 -3.77 21.04
C ALA A 54 4.56 -4.75 20.92
N ALA A 55 4.91 -5.15 19.70
CA ALA A 55 6.01 -6.07 19.46
C ALA A 55 7.40 -5.42 19.56
N GLY A 56 7.49 -4.09 19.47
CA GLY A 56 8.75 -3.36 19.51
C GLY A 56 9.69 -3.63 18.33
N GLY A 57 9.13 -4.11 17.22
CA GLY A 57 9.90 -4.51 16.04
C GLY A 57 9.82 -3.51 14.89
N VAL A 58 10.59 -3.82 13.84
CA VAL A 58 10.56 -3.10 12.57
C VAL A 58 9.51 -3.75 11.68
N ALA A 59 8.56 -2.96 11.21
CA ALA A 59 7.61 -3.45 10.21
C ALA A 59 8.24 -3.42 8.81
N ARG A 60 7.91 -4.43 8.03
CA ARG A 60 8.28 -4.54 6.62
C ARG A 60 7.03 -4.49 5.77
N MET A 61 7.19 -4.50 4.45
CA MET A 61 6.05 -4.75 3.60
C MET A 61 5.44 -6.13 3.94
N ALA A 62 4.14 -6.31 3.69
CA ALA A 62 3.49 -7.60 3.86
C ALA A 62 4.13 -8.66 2.95
N ASP A 63 4.03 -9.92 3.35
CA ASP A 63 4.50 -11.03 2.52
C ASP A 63 3.87 -10.94 1.12
N PRO A 64 4.65 -11.09 0.03
CA PRO A 64 4.12 -11.03 -1.34
C PRO A 64 2.92 -11.93 -1.59
N THR A 65 2.88 -13.12 -1.00
CA THR A 65 1.74 -14.03 -1.12
C THR A 65 0.48 -13.43 -0.51
N ILE A 66 0.60 -12.80 0.66
CA ILE A 66 -0.53 -12.12 1.32
C ILE A 66 -1.03 -10.96 0.47
N VAL A 67 -0.12 -10.17 -0.10
CA VAL A 67 -0.50 -9.06 -0.98
C VAL A 67 -1.28 -9.57 -2.20
N GLU A 68 -0.81 -10.63 -2.84
CA GLU A 68 -1.52 -11.24 -3.97
C GLU A 68 -2.92 -11.74 -3.58
N GLU A 69 -3.03 -12.41 -2.44
CA GLU A 69 -4.31 -12.90 -1.94
C GLU A 69 -5.29 -11.75 -1.66
N VAL A 70 -4.79 -10.64 -1.12
CA VAL A 70 -5.61 -9.44 -0.88
C VAL A 70 -6.08 -8.83 -2.20
N VAL A 71 -5.18 -8.68 -3.16
CA VAL A 71 -5.51 -8.13 -4.50
C VAL A 71 -6.59 -8.97 -5.17
N ASP A 72 -6.49 -10.30 -5.07
CA ASP A 72 -7.45 -11.21 -5.69
C ASP A 72 -8.80 -11.28 -4.95
N ALA A 73 -8.82 -10.95 -3.67
CA ALA A 73 -10.02 -11.09 -2.84
C ALA A 73 -11.01 -9.94 -2.96
N VAL A 74 -10.57 -8.76 -3.39
CA VAL A 74 -11.40 -7.55 -3.40
C VAL A 74 -11.43 -6.89 -4.77
N SER A 75 -12.50 -6.14 -5.02
CA SER A 75 -12.67 -5.32 -6.23
C SER A 75 -12.30 -3.86 -6.02
N ILE A 76 -12.17 -3.43 -4.77
CA ILE A 76 -11.74 -2.07 -4.42
C ILE A 76 -10.22 -1.94 -4.52
N PRO A 77 -9.69 -0.71 -4.64
CA PRO A 77 -8.25 -0.49 -4.71
C PRO A 77 -7.50 -1.08 -3.51
N VAL A 78 -6.35 -1.67 -3.79
CA VAL A 78 -5.44 -2.22 -2.78
C VAL A 78 -4.20 -1.34 -2.71
N MET A 79 -3.92 -0.83 -1.53
CA MET A 79 -2.67 -0.16 -1.19
C MET A 79 -1.80 -1.14 -0.43
N ALA A 80 -0.50 -0.99 -0.53
CA ALA A 80 0.44 -1.75 0.29
C ALA A 80 1.55 -0.85 0.78
N LYS A 81 2.05 -1.16 1.96
CA LYS A 81 3.05 -0.35 2.64
C LYS A 81 4.47 -0.79 2.29
N ALA A 82 5.31 0.18 1.95
CA ALA A 82 6.74 0.00 1.79
C ALA A 82 7.46 0.84 2.86
N ARG A 83 8.59 0.34 3.35
CA ARG A 83 9.44 1.14 4.26
C ARG A 83 9.96 2.37 3.53
N ILE A 84 10.08 3.47 4.26
CA ILE A 84 10.58 4.74 3.70
C ILE A 84 11.99 4.52 3.12
N GLY A 85 12.16 4.88 1.85
CA GLY A 85 13.42 4.75 1.12
C GLY A 85 13.73 3.36 0.56
N HIS A 86 12.91 2.35 0.81
CA HIS A 86 13.16 0.98 0.37
C HIS A 86 12.60 0.72 -1.04
N ILE A 87 13.37 1.11 -2.07
CA ILE A 87 12.93 1.01 -3.47
C ILE A 87 12.59 -0.42 -3.90
N ALA A 88 13.32 -1.42 -3.40
CA ALA A 88 13.06 -2.82 -3.78
C ALA A 88 11.67 -3.28 -3.32
N GLU A 89 11.23 -2.90 -2.13
CA GLU A 89 9.87 -3.20 -1.67
C GLU A 89 8.82 -2.58 -2.59
N ALA A 90 9.02 -1.32 -2.97
CA ALA A 90 8.11 -0.63 -3.88
C ALA A 90 8.06 -1.30 -5.27
N GLN A 91 9.20 -1.74 -5.80
CA GLN A 91 9.27 -2.45 -7.07
C GLN A 91 8.54 -3.80 -7.01
N ILE A 92 8.68 -4.54 -5.91
CA ILE A 92 7.95 -5.79 -5.69
C ILE A 92 6.45 -5.53 -5.66
N LEU A 93 6.00 -4.53 -4.92
CA LEU A 93 4.58 -4.17 -4.80
C LEU A 93 3.98 -3.74 -6.14
N GLU A 94 4.70 -2.95 -6.93
CA GLU A 94 4.24 -2.58 -8.28
C GLU A 94 4.07 -3.83 -9.15
N THR A 95 5.01 -4.75 -9.09
CA THR A 95 4.97 -6.02 -9.85
C THR A 95 3.79 -6.90 -9.41
N LEU A 96 3.45 -6.90 -8.13
CA LEU A 96 2.31 -7.66 -7.59
C LEU A 96 0.96 -7.09 -8.00
N GLY A 97 0.92 -5.89 -8.55
CA GLY A 97 -0.30 -5.30 -9.06
C GLY A 97 -1.11 -4.50 -8.05
N VAL A 98 -0.49 -4.00 -6.98
CA VAL A 98 -1.17 -3.07 -6.08
C VAL A 98 -1.50 -1.76 -6.81
N ASP A 99 -2.56 -1.09 -6.37
CA ASP A 99 -3.03 0.14 -7.01
C ASP A 99 -2.29 1.38 -6.53
N MET A 100 -1.81 1.36 -5.29
CA MET A 100 -1.07 2.46 -4.66
C MET A 100 -0.04 1.90 -3.69
N ILE A 101 1.04 2.64 -3.47
CA ILE A 101 2.06 2.31 -2.47
C ILE A 101 2.07 3.39 -1.40
N ASP A 102 2.11 2.98 -0.13
CA ASP A 102 2.22 3.89 1.00
C ASP A 102 3.65 3.88 1.55
N GLU A 103 4.36 4.97 1.33
CA GLU A 103 5.67 5.25 1.94
C GLU A 103 5.46 6.22 3.10
N SER A 104 5.33 5.71 4.31
CA SER A 104 4.96 6.53 5.47
C SER A 104 5.73 6.21 6.74
N GLU A 105 5.66 7.14 7.70
CA GLU A 105 6.42 7.11 8.96
C GLU A 105 5.99 6.05 9.96
N VAL A 106 4.88 5.38 9.75
CA VAL A 106 4.40 4.33 10.67
C VAL A 106 5.38 3.18 10.76
N LEU A 107 6.21 3.02 9.73
CA LEU A 107 7.26 2.02 9.68
C LEU A 107 8.63 2.67 9.89
N THR A 108 9.57 1.89 10.39
CA THR A 108 10.96 2.34 10.50
C THR A 108 11.51 2.61 9.09
N PRO A 109 12.12 3.77 8.84
CA PRO A 109 12.69 4.04 7.53
C PRO A 109 13.85 3.10 7.24
N ALA A 110 13.95 2.66 5.98
CA ALA A 110 15.10 1.94 5.48
C ALA A 110 16.24 2.92 5.15
N ASP A 111 15.88 4.14 4.79
CA ASP A 111 16.80 5.23 4.52
C ASP A 111 16.20 6.53 5.08
N GLU A 112 16.94 7.20 5.95
CA GLU A 112 16.47 8.43 6.61
C GLU A 112 16.69 9.68 5.72
N GLU A 113 17.58 9.58 4.75
CA GLU A 113 17.97 10.71 3.90
C GLU A 113 17.27 10.67 2.54
N TYR A 114 17.19 9.48 1.92
CA TYR A 114 16.69 9.33 0.56
C TYR A 114 15.38 8.55 0.53
N HIS A 115 14.34 9.23 0.11
CA HIS A 115 13.03 8.62 -0.14
C HIS A 115 13.01 7.95 -1.51
N ILE A 116 12.01 7.09 -1.74
CA ILE A 116 11.81 6.42 -3.02
C ILE A 116 11.59 7.45 -4.13
N ASN A 117 12.28 7.29 -5.26
CA ASN A 117 12.02 8.11 -6.45
C ASN A 117 10.72 7.68 -7.13
N LYS A 118 9.65 8.40 -6.84
CA LYS A 118 8.29 8.05 -7.28
C LYS A 118 8.05 8.25 -8.78
N LYS A 119 8.92 8.99 -9.44
CA LYS A 119 8.82 9.23 -10.90
C LYS A 119 9.11 7.99 -11.73
N GLU A 120 9.79 7.01 -11.16
CA GLU A 120 10.10 5.75 -11.83
C GLU A 120 8.94 4.75 -11.79
N PHE A 121 7.89 5.05 -11.03
CA PHE A 121 6.75 4.15 -10.84
C PHE A 121 5.53 4.58 -11.65
N THR A 122 4.75 3.58 -12.07
CA THR A 122 3.53 3.78 -12.85
C THR A 122 2.30 4.03 -11.97
N ILE A 123 2.39 3.70 -10.69
CA ILE A 123 1.30 3.82 -9.73
C ILE A 123 1.53 4.98 -8.76
N PRO A 124 0.45 5.55 -8.16
CA PRO A 124 0.59 6.63 -7.21
C PRO A 124 1.11 6.17 -5.86
N PHE A 125 1.69 7.11 -5.11
CA PHE A 125 2.15 6.92 -3.74
C PHE A 125 1.32 7.75 -2.78
N VAL A 126 1.12 7.20 -1.57
CA VAL A 126 0.65 7.93 -0.40
C VAL A 126 1.86 8.15 0.51
N CYS A 127 2.04 9.37 1.00
CA CYS A 127 3.16 9.73 1.86
C CYS A 127 2.64 10.32 3.16
N GLY A 128 3.12 9.76 4.26
CA GLY A 128 2.80 10.24 5.59
C GLY A 128 3.79 11.26 6.13
#